data_40ce0b448a07b0f42e17b5f9ffa98e1f
#
_entry.id   40ce0b448a07b0f42e17b5f9ffa98e1f
#
_cell.length_a   1.000
_cell.length_b   1.000
_cell.length_c   1.000
_cell.angle_alpha   90.00
_cell.angle_beta   90.00
_cell.angle_gamma   90.00
#
_symmetry.space_group_name_H-M   'P 1'
#
loop_
_entity.id
_entity.type
_entity.pdbx_description
1 polymer ?
#
loop_
_entity_poly.entity_id
_entity_poly.type
_entity_poly.pdbx_seq_one_letter_code
_entity_poly.pdbx_strand_id
1 'polypeptide(L)'
;GTMNDRLKQYVDLHMEVEKGLPKVPNDATPQQIDARQRELQRKMAAARASAKPGDLFTPEARPVILRLLKTVFSGPEGRQLKASVMDENPTDLATYKLAVNARYPDNVPVTTVPVDVLQTLPKLTEDLEYRFIGDALILLDVHAHTIADYIEHAIPS
;
A
#
# COMPACT_ATOMS: atom_id res chain seq x y z
N GLY A 1 -5.37 -16.25 -11.64
CA GLY A 1 -4.41 -15.22 -11.82
C GLY A 1 -3.37 -15.12 -10.74
N THR A 2 -2.18 -14.75 -11.18
CA THR A 2 -1.07 -14.48 -10.28
C THR A 2 -1.18 -13.07 -9.72
N MET A 3 -0.40 -12.80 -8.66
CA MET A 3 -0.28 -11.46 -8.11
C MET A 3 0.19 -10.47 -9.18
N ASN A 4 1.16 -10.87 -10.03
CA ASN A 4 1.65 -10.00 -11.11
C ASN A 4 0.54 -9.61 -12.08
N ASP A 5 -0.31 -10.55 -12.44
CA ASP A 5 -1.45 -10.28 -13.32
C ASP A 5 -2.42 -9.30 -12.68
N ARG A 6 -2.69 -9.46 -11.38
CA ARG A 6 -3.59 -8.59 -10.63
C ARG A 6 -3.02 -7.18 -10.50
N LEU A 7 -1.71 -7.09 -10.23
CA LEU A 7 -1.03 -5.79 -10.14
C LEU A 7 -1.09 -5.06 -11.48
N LYS A 8 -0.87 -5.78 -12.57
CA LYS A 8 -0.96 -5.19 -13.91
C LYS A 8 -2.37 -4.67 -14.19
N GLN A 9 -3.37 -5.46 -13.85
CA GLN A 9 -4.78 -5.05 -14.02
C GLN A 9 -5.07 -3.80 -13.20
N TYR A 10 -4.57 -3.72 -11.97
CA TYR A 10 -4.74 -2.55 -11.13
C TYR A 10 -4.09 -1.31 -11.76
N VAL A 11 -2.84 -1.44 -12.20
CA VAL A 11 -2.11 -0.32 -12.80
C VAL A 11 -2.82 0.15 -14.07
N ASP A 12 -3.28 -0.78 -14.91
CA ASP A 12 -4.00 -0.42 -16.12
C ASP A 12 -5.29 0.33 -15.78
N LEU A 13 -6.02 -0.12 -14.78
CA LEU A 13 -7.23 0.57 -14.31
C LEU A 13 -6.90 1.95 -13.75
N HIS A 14 -5.85 2.05 -12.95
CA HIS A 14 -5.40 3.32 -12.39
C HIS A 14 -5.08 4.32 -13.50
N MET A 15 -4.33 3.89 -14.49
CA MET A 15 -3.96 4.76 -15.62
C MET A 15 -5.20 5.23 -16.38
N GLU A 16 -6.15 4.35 -16.60
CA GLU A 16 -7.38 4.68 -17.30
C GLU A 16 -8.21 5.69 -16.51
N VAL A 17 -8.35 5.50 -15.20
CA VAL A 17 -9.09 6.42 -14.34
C VAL A 17 -8.38 7.76 -14.25
N GLU A 18 -7.07 7.75 -14.03
CA GLU A 18 -6.28 8.98 -13.90
C GLU A 18 -6.30 9.80 -15.20
N LYS A 19 -6.28 9.13 -16.33
CA LYS A 19 -6.33 9.75 -17.65
C LYS A 19 -7.60 10.58 -17.83
N GLY A 20 -8.69 10.17 -17.21
CA GLY A 20 -9.96 10.90 -17.25
C GLY A 20 -10.03 12.13 -16.36
N LEU A 21 -9.01 12.36 -15.53
CA LEU A 21 -8.98 13.53 -14.64
C LEU A 21 -8.23 14.69 -15.29
N PRO A 22 -8.60 15.96 -14.94
CA PRO A 22 -7.85 17.10 -15.40
C PRO A 22 -6.40 17.05 -14.91
N LYS A 23 -5.47 17.49 -15.74
CA LYS A 23 -4.07 17.58 -15.37
C LYS A 23 -3.88 18.67 -14.32
N VAL A 24 -2.98 18.43 -13.36
CA VAL A 24 -2.63 19.42 -12.36
C VAL A 24 -1.75 20.48 -13.01
N PRO A 25 -2.06 21.79 -12.89
CA PRO A 25 -1.19 22.85 -13.41
C PRO A 25 0.18 22.81 -12.71
N ASN A 26 1.22 23.29 -13.41
CA ASN A 26 2.58 23.32 -12.82
C ASN A 26 2.64 24.19 -11.57
N ASP A 27 1.77 25.19 -11.47
CA ASP A 27 1.69 26.10 -10.33
C ASP A 27 0.54 25.76 -9.38
N ALA A 28 0.07 24.51 -9.40
CA ALA A 28 -1.03 24.10 -8.54
C ALA A 28 -0.71 24.30 -7.07
N THR A 29 -1.70 24.77 -6.31
CA THR A 29 -1.56 24.90 -4.86
C THR A 29 -1.62 23.53 -4.20
N PRO A 30 -1.12 23.41 -2.94
CA PRO A 30 -1.28 22.16 -2.18
C PRO A 30 -2.74 21.71 -2.08
N GLN A 31 -3.67 22.66 -1.97
CA GLN A 31 -5.10 22.35 -1.91
C GLN A 31 -5.61 21.74 -3.22
N GLN A 32 -5.13 22.25 -4.37
CA GLN A 32 -5.51 21.70 -5.67
C GLN A 32 -4.94 20.29 -5.85
N ILE A 33 -3.71 20.06 -5.43
CA ILE A 33 -3.09 18.74 -5.50
C ILE A 33 -3.85 17.76 -4.62
N ASP A 34 -4.19 18.17 -3.40
CA ASP A 34 -4.95 17.32 -2.46
C ASP A 34 -6.33 17.00 -3.02
N ALA A 35 -7.02 17.98 -3.58
CA ALA A 35 -8.36 17.79 -4.16
C ALA A 35 -8.33 16.79 -5.31
N ARG A 36 -7.31 16.87 -6.18
CA ARG A 36 -7.15 15.94 -7.28
C ARG A 36 -6.87 14.52 -6.76
N GLN A 37 -6.01 14.41 -5.76
CA GLN A 37 -5.70 13.12 -5.15
C GLN A 37 -6.95 12.47 -4.56
N ARG A 38 -7.79 13.24 -3.86
CA ARG A 38 -9.04 12.74 -3.28
C ARG A 38 -10.04 12.34 -4.37
N GLU A 39 -10.10 13.09 -5.46
CA GLU A 39 -10.95 12.74 -6.60
C GLU A 39 -10.50 11.43 -7.24
N LEU A 40 -9.20 11.25 -7.43
CA LEU A 40 -8.66 10.00 -7.97
C LEU A 40 -9.01 8.84 -7.05
N GLN A 41 -8.86 9.02 -5.74
CA GLN A 41 -9.21 8.00 -4.76
C GLN A 41 -10.70 7.61 -4.87
N ARG A 42 -11.59 8.60 -4.96
CA ARG A 42 -13.02 8.31 -5.09
C ARG A 42 -13.33 7.55 -6.36
N LYS A 43 -12.72 7.93 -7.48
CA LYS A 43 -12.95 7.26 -8.76
C LYS A 43 -12.38 5.85 -8.77
N MET A 44 -11.22 5.65 -8.17
CA MET A 44 -10.65 4.31 -8.03
C MET A 44 -11.52 3.43 -7.13
N ALA A 45 -12.01 3.97 -6.02
CA ALA A 45 -12.91 3.24 -5.13
C ALA A 45 -14.19 2.83 -5.86
N ALA A 46 -14.75 3.73 -6.66
CA ALA A 46 -15.97 3.43 -7.44
C ALA A 46 -15.70 2.36 -8.49
N ALA A 47 -14.55 2.45 -9.19
CA ALA A 47 -14.19 1.47 -10.21
C ALA A 47 -13.89 0.10 -9.61
N ARG A 48 -13.50 0.04 -8.34
CA ARG A 48 -13.19 -1.17 -7.60
C ARG A 48 -14.20 -1.45 -6.48
N ALA A 49 -15.45 -1.10 -6.71
CA ALA A 49 -16.48 -1.19 -5.66
C ALA A 49 -16.65 -2.62 -5.12
N SER A 50 -16.35 -3.64 -5.92
CA SER A 50 -16.44 -5.04 -5.52
C SER A 50 -15.12 -5.62 -5.04
N ALA A 51 -14.04 -4.81 -4.97
CA ALA A 51 -12.74 -5.28 -4.53
C ALA A 51 -12.77 -5.65 -3.04
N LYS A 52 -11.99 -6.66 -2.68
CA LYS A 52 -11.93 -7.17 -1.32
C LYS A 52 -10.49 -7.56 -0.99
N PRO A 53 -10.16 -7.72 0.29
CA PRO A 53 -8.81 -8.17 0.67
C PRO A 53 -8.44 -9.47 -0.05
N GLY A 54 -7.24 -9.50 -0.60
CA GLY A 54 -6.73 -10.64 -1.36
C GLY A 54 -6.89 -10.51 -2.87
N ASP A 55 -7.46 -9.41 -3.37
CA ASP A 55 -7.58 -9.21 -4.80
C ASP A 55 -6.24 -8.95 -5.49
N LEU A 56 -5.29 -8.32 -4.78
CA LEU A 56 -3.93 -8.08 -5.28
C LEU A 56 -2.94 -9.03 -4.60
N PHE A 57 -2.96 -9.06 -3.27
CA PHE A 57 -2.25 -10.09 -2.51
C PHE A 57 -3.07 -11.39 -2.60
N THR A 58 -2.93 -12.08 -3.72
CA THR A 58 -3.77 -13.25 -4.02
C THR A 58 -3.57 -14.37 -2.99
N PRO A 59 -4.53 -15.31 -2.89
CA PRO A 59 -4.37 -16.46 -1.98
C PRO A 59 -3.09 -17.27 -2.22
N GLU A 60 -2.58 -17.27 -3.46
CA GLU A 60 -1.33 -17.96 -3.79
C GLU A 60 -0.12 -17.14 -3.36
N ALA A 61 -0.18 -15.84 -3.48
CA ALA A 61 0.94 -14.94 -3.15
C ALA A 61 1.07 -14.70 -1.65
N ARG A 62 -0.05 -14.66 -0.93
CA ARG A 62 -0.06 -14.32 0.49
C ARG A 62 0.86 -15.20 1.34
N PRO A 63 0.80 -16.56 1.27
CA PRO A 63 1.71 -17.39 2.07
C PRO A 63 3.17 -17.17 1.70
N VAL A 64 3.45 -16.92 0.42
CA VAL A 64 4.83 -16.66 -0.03
C VAL A 64 5.36 -15.39 0.59
N ILE A 65 4.57 -14.31 0.54
CA ILE A 65 4.96 -13.02 1.11
C ILE A 65 5.16 -13.14 2.61
N LEU A 66 4.25 -13.80 3.31
CA LEU A 66 4.37 -13.99 4.76
C LEU A 66 5.63 -14.79 5.12
N ARG A 67 5.97 -15.78 4.32
CA ARG A 67 7.20 -16.57 4.53
C ARG A 67 8.44 -15.70 4.31
N LEU A 68 8.45 -14.89 3.26
CA LEU A 68 9.56 -13.99 2.97
C LEU A 68 9.75 -12.98 4.10
N LEU A 69 8.68 -12.40 4.60
CA LEU A 69 8.74 -11.45 5.71
C LEU A 69 9.21 -12.14 6.99
N LYS A 70 8.73 -13.33 7.27
CA LYS A 70 9.18 -14.10 8.42
C LYS A 70 10.69 -14.35 8.37
N THR A 71 11.20 -14.70 7.19
CA THR A 71 12.62 -14.96 7.00
C THR A 71 13.44 -13.69 7.27
N VAL A 72 13.01 -12.54 6.70
CA VAL A 72 13.73 -11.29 6.87
C VAL A 72 13.73 -10.85 8.34
N PHE A 73 12.57 -10.86 8.98
CA PHE A 73 12.45 -10.38 10.37
C PHE A 73 12.99 -11.37 11.40
N SER A 74 13.25 -12.61 11.02
CA SER A 74 13.87 -13.61 11.90
C SER A 74 15.37 -13.75 11.68
N GLY A 75 15.93 -13.02 10.71
CA GLY A 75 17.36 -13.08 10.41
C GLY A 75 18.20 -12.30 11.43
N PRO A 76 19.52 -12.23 11.19
CA PRO A 76 20.44 -11.58 12.15
C PRO A 76 20.09 -10.13 12.48
N GLU A 77 19.54 -9.41 11.50
CA GLU A 77 19.15 -8.00 11.70
C GLU A 77 17.64 -7.83 11.85
N GLY A 78 16.92 -8.95 11.99
CA GLY A 78 15.44 -8.92 12.00
C GLY A 78 14.86 -8.08 13.14
N ARG A 79 15.47 -8.15 14.32
CA ARG A 79 15.00 -7.38 15.46
C ARG A 79 15.12 -5.88 15.22
N GLN A 80 16.25 -5.45 14.63
CA GLN A 80 16.46 -4.05 14.30
C GLN A 80 15.50 -3.59 13.19
N LEU A 81 15.27 -4.43 12.20
CA LEU A 81 14.34 -4.14 11.12
C LEU A 81 12.92 -3.95 11.67
N LYS A 82 12.49 -4.87 12.53
CA LYS A 82 11.17 -4.80 13.15
C LYS A 82 11.04 -3.53 13.98
N ALA A 83 12.03 -3.22 14.81
CA ALA A 83 12.02 -2.01 15.63
C ALA A 83 11.94 -0.77 14.76
N SER A 84 12.70 -0.73 13.67
CA SER A 84 12.70 0.40 12.74
C SER A 84 11.29 0.63 12.14
N VAL A 85 10.63 -0.44 11.73
CA VAL A 85 9.26 -0.33 11.19
C VAL A 85 8.28 0.11 12.27
N MET A 86 8.32 -0.52 13.43
CA MET A 86 7.34 -0.24 14.49
C MET A 86 7.55 1.13 15.15
N ASP A 87 8.79 1.61 15.23
CA ASP A 87 9.09 2.91 15.83
C ASP A 87 8.51 4.08 15.02
N GLU A 88 8.34 3.90 13.71
CA GLU A 88 7.77 4.94 12.86
C GLU A 88 6.24 4.97 12.91
N ASN A 89 5.61 3.94 13.48
CA ASN A 89 4.16 3.86 13.56
C ASN A 89 3.64 4.65 14.76
N PRO A 90 2.56 5.45 14.59
CA PRO A 90 1.92 6.10 15.72
C PRO A 90 1.35 5.08 16.70
N THR A 91 1.30 5.46 17.98
CA THR A 91 0.86 4.57 19.07
C THR A 91 -0.64 4.31 19.05
N ASP A 92 -1.41 5.12 18.33
CA ASP A 92 -2.89 5.00 18.30
C ASP A 92 -3.42 4.20 17.10
N LEU A 93 -2.53 3.54 16.35
CA LEU A 93 -2.96 2.76 15.18
C LEU A 93 -3.82 1.55 15.53
N ALA A 94 -3.80 1.13 16.80
CA ALA A 94 -4.62 -0.01 17.23
C ALA A 94 -6.11 0.18 16.98
N THR A 95 -6.58 1.44 16.86
CA THR A 95 -7.97 1.74 16.62
C THR A 95 -8.30 1.91 15.12
N TYR A 96 -7.28 1.91 14.27
CA TYR A 96 -7.49 2.10 12.83
C TYR A 96 -7.89 0.79 12.17
N LYS A 97 -8.97 0.83 11.41
CA LYS A 97 -9.43 -0.34 10.65
C LYS A 97 -8.98 -0.23 9.20
N LEU A 98 -8.24 -1.24 8.73
CA LEU A 98 -7.84 -1.31 7.35
C LEU A 98 -9.02 -1.68 6.46
N ALA A 99 -9.07 -1.08 5.28
CA ALA A 99 -10.08 -1.42 4.29
C ALA A 99 -9.51 -1.17 2.90
N VAL A 100 -9.85 -2.07 1.97
CA VAL A 100 -9.50 -1.91 0.57
C VAL A 100 -10.22 -0.68 0.02
N ASN A 101 -9.54 0.10 -0.80
CA ASN A 101 -10.02 1.34 -1.40
C ASN A 101 -10.15 2.50 -0.41
N ALA A 102 -9.79 2.32 0.84
CA ALA A 102 -9.79 3.40 1.82
C ALA A 102 -8.63 4.35 1.56
N ARG A 103 -8.86 5.65 1.78
CA ARG A 103 -7.77 6.60 1.73
C ARG A 103 -6.79 6.31 2.85
N TYR A 104 -5.50 6.37 2.57
CA TYR A 104 -4.47 6.29 3.61
C TYR A 104 -4.73 7.43 4.60
N PRO A 105 -4.75 7.16 5.92
CA PRO A 105 -5.15 8.20 6.89
C PRO A 105 -4.24 9.43 6.81
N ASP A 106 -4.84 10.61 6.77
CA ASP A 106 -4.10 11.86 6.66
C ASP A 106 -3.22 12.13 7.88
N ASN A 107 -3.62 11.61 9.05
CA ASN A 107 -2.89 11.80 10.30
C ASN A 107 -1.87 10.70 10.58
N VAL A 108 -1.66 9.77 9.66
CA VAL A 108 -0.67 8.71 9.79
C VAL A 108 0.46 8.99 8.82
N PRO A 109 1.68 9.23 9.32
CA PRO A 109 2.83 9.41 8.42
C PRO A 109 3.07 8.16 7.58
N VAL A 110 3.47 8.36 6.33
CA VAL A 110 3.89 7.24 5.49
C VAL A 110 5.27 6.80 5.97
N THR A 111 5.36 5.55 6.43
CA THR A 111 6.60 5.03 7.01
C THR A 111 7.56 4.58 5.90
N THR A 112 8.85 4.59 6.21
CA THR A 112 9.88 4.07 5.32
C THR A 112 9.99 2.56 5.51
N VAL A 113 9.96 1.81 4.42
CA VAL A 113 10.17 0.35 4.47
C VAL A 113 11.66 0.08 4.29
N PRO A 114 12.28 -0.70 5.19
CA PRO A 114 13.71 -1.00 5.05
C PRO A 114 14.03 -1.65 3.71
N VAL A 115 15.20 -1.30 3.16
CA VAL A 115 15.63 -1.79 1.84
C VAL A 115 15.68 -3.32 1.83
N ASP A 116 16.14 -3.93 2.91
CA ASP A 116 16.22 -5.40 3.01
C ASP A 116 14.87 -6.06 2.81
N VAL A 117 13.81 -5.45 3.35
CA VAL A 117 12.44 -5.94 3.19
C VAL A 117 12.01 -5.76 1.73
N LEU A 118 12.24 -4.58 1.16
CA LEU A 118 11.85 -4.28 -0.23
C LEU A 118 12.51 -5.23 -1.22
N GLN A 119 13.80 -5.55 -1.00
CA GLN A 119 14.52 -6.45 -1.90
C GLN A 119 13.99 -7.87 -1.89
N THR A 120 13.33 -8.25 -0.80
CA THR A 120 12.79 -9.60 -0.62
C THR A 120 11.42 -9.77 -1.28
N LEU A 121 10.64 -8.69 -1.34
CA LEU A 121 9.26 -8.75 -1.82
C LEU A 121 9.18 -8.66 -3.36
N PRO A 122 8.07 -9.13 -3.95
CA PRO A 122 7.87 -8.97 -5.39
C PRO A 122 7.96 -7.52 -5.81
N LYS A 123 8.55 -7.28 -6.99
CA LYS A 123 8.72 -5.91 -7.48
C LYS A 123 7.39 -5.29 -7.88
N LEU A 124 7.26 -3.99 -7.60
CA LEU A 124 6.08 -3.21 -7.94
C LEU A 124 6.43 -2.16 -8.99
N THR A 125 5.38 -1.63 -9.63
CA THR A 125 5.52 -0.49 -10.55
C THR A 125 5.60 0.82 -9.77
N GLU A 126 5.88 1.91 -10.47
CA GLU A 126 6.02 3.24 -9.86
C GLU A 126 4.76 3.73 -9.15
N ASP A 127 3.58 3.24 -9.54
CA ASP A 127 2.31 3.71 -8.98
C ASP A 127 1.97 3.04 -7.64
N LEU A 128 2.64 1.96 -7.31
CA LEU A 128 2.37 1.19 -6.10
C LEU A 128 3.63 1.06 -5.26
N GLU A 129 3.45 1.15 -3.94
CA GLU A 129 4.55 0.97 -2.98
C GLU A 129 4.10 0.12 -1.81
N TYR A 130 5.03 -0.65 -1.26
CA TYR A 130 4.81 -1.34 0.01
C TYR A 130 4.99 -0.37 1.16
N ARG A 131 4.08 -0.42 2.12
CA ARG A 131 4.19 0.32 3.38
C ARG A 131 3.66 -0.55 4.51
N PHE A 132 4.02 -0.21 5.74
CA PHE A 132 3.45 -0.87 6.91
C PHE A 132 2.56 0.11 7.67
N ILE A 133 1.39 -0.38 8.11
CA ILE A 133 0.59 0.30 9.12
C ILE A 133 0.48 -0.69 10.28
N GLY A 134 1.09 -0.33 11.42
CA GLY A 134 1.22 -1.30 12.50
C GLY A 134 2.01 -2.51 12.00
N ASP A 135 1.47 -3.71 12.18
CA ASP A 135 2.07 -4.93 11.69
C ASP A 135 1.48 -5.39 10.35
N ALA A 136 0.66 -4.57 9.71
CA ALA A 136 0.05 -4.91 8.43
C ALA A 136 0.90 -4.40 7.27
N LEU A 137 1.05 -5.22 6.25
CA LEU A 137 1.66 -4.81 4.99
C LEU A 137 0.57 -4.31 4.07
N ILE A 138 0.74 -3.10 3.55
CA ILE A 138 -0.22 -2.53 2.60
C ILE A 138 0.44 -2.28 1.25
N LEU A 139 -0.40 -2.30 0.21
CA LEU A 139 -0.05 -1.76 -1.09
C LEU A 139 -0.65 -0.36 -1.16
N LEU A 140 0.22 0.63 -1.24
CA LEU A 140 -0.19 2.03 -1.31
C LEU A 140 -0.15 2.50 -2.75
N ASP A 141 -1.29 2.96 -3.26
CA ASP A 141 -1.35 3.69 -4.52
C ASP A 141 -0.93 5.12 -4.19
N VAL A 142 0.25 5.52 -4.63
CA VAL A 142 0.85 6.79 -4.22
C VAL A 142 0.15 7.99 -4.82
N HIS A 143 -0.42 7.86 -6.02
CA HIS A 143 -1.11 8.97 -6.68
C HIS A 143 -2.48 9.23 -6.06
N ALA A 144 -3.20 8.17 -5.69
CA ALA A 144 -4.51 8.27 -5.07
C ALA A 144 -4.45 8.32 -3.54
N HIS A 145 -3.28 8.09 -2.96
CA HIS A 145 -3.08 7.97 -1.51
C HIS A 145 -4.04 6.97 -0.89
N THR A 146 -4.14 5.80 -1.52
CA THR A 146 -5.17 4.81 -1.26
C THR A 146 -4.56 3.45 -0.94
N ILE A 147 -5.17 2.76 0.01
CA ILE A 147 -4.82 1.37 0.32
C ILE A 147 -5.45 0.48 -0.75
N ALA A 148 -4.61 -0.05 -1.65
CA ALA A 148 -5.11 -0.90 -2.73
C ALA A 148 -5.40 -2.32 -2.25
N ASP A 149 -4.60 -2.83 -1.32
CA ASP A 149 -4.81 -4.12 -0.67
C ASP A 149 -3.94 -4.18 0.57
N TYR A 150 -4.11 -5.20 1.40
CA TYR A 150 -3.33 -5.33 2.63
C TYR A 150 -3.31 -6.77 3.14
N ILE A 151 -2.29 -7.08 3.96
CA ILE A 151 -2.17 -8.33 4.70
C ILE A 151 -1.99 -7.97 6.17
N GLU A 152 -2.93 -8.36 7.01
CA GLU A 152 -2.81 -8.14 8.45
C GLU A 152 -1.80 -9.10 9.06
N HIS A 153 -1.19 -8.69 10.16
CA HIS A 153 -0.24 -9.50 10.93
C HIS A 153 0.91 -10.03 10.06
N ALA A 154 1.43 -9.13 9.21
CA ALA A 154 2.49 -9.48 8.28
C ALA A 154 3.87 -9.50 8.96
N ILE A 155 4.05 -8.76 10.04
CA ILE A 155 5.30 -8.76 10.79
C ILE A 155 5.21 -9.81 11.90
N PRO A 156 6.15 -10.78 11.95
CA PRO A 156 6.12 -11.81 12.98
C PRO A 156 6.28 -11.20 14.38
N SER A 157 5.57 -11.76 15.33
CA SER A 157 5.68 -11.35 16.73
C SER A 157 6.95 -11.90 17.39
#